data_a4083654f69ebfb3cc4dda1436d5af57
#
_entry.id   a4083654f69ebfb3cc4dda1436d5af57
#
_cell.length_a   1.000
_cell.length_b   1.000
_cell.length_c   1.000
_cell.angle_alpha   90.00
_cell.angle_beta   90.00
_cell.angle_gamma   90.00
#
_symmetry.space_group_name_H-M   'P 1'
#
loop_
_entity.id
_entity.type
_entity.pdbx_description
1 polymer ?
#
loop_
_entity_poly.entity_id
_entity_poly.type
_entity_poly.pdbx_seq_one_letter_code
_entity_poly.pdbx_strand_id
1 'polypeptide(L)'
;MNVRSLTRGLCSATAAATLTFASATTAFAETITVTDIAGRVVEVEKNPSKVVIGEGRMIYSIALLDQDDPFQRIVGWKDDMIKFDPDAYRKYLDAYPKIADLPSFGSPYTDEWNLEAVISQDTEVVLMNLGNLLKAQESGIIEKLDEAGIATIFVDFRQDPTQNTMPSLQLLGRIFDKRDEADAFGDYYQAQMKLIYSRVQGIADEDKPIVFIERAAGYNPGKCCNTFGAANLGRLVDLSGGRNWGSLKSPGFSTAVSLEAIFADDPEVIIGTGGNWAEANPATEAVLFGYEANQVAVQERLAVLAAREGWPELSAVKNGRFHSVYHQFYNSPYHFVAMQAFAKWLHPDLFADVDPNATMKELHDEFLPIGYSGVFWGSLKVGG
;
A
#
# COMPACT_ATOMS: atom_id res chain seq x y z
N MET A 1 -99.76 27.60 -34.46
CA MET A 1 -98.76 28.31 -33.56
C MET A 1 -97.80 27.29 -33.03
N ASN A 2 -96.55 27.38 -33.50
CA ASN A 2 -95.51 26.37 -33.31
C ASN A 2 -94.85 26.58 -31.95
N VAL A 3 -94.69 25.49 -31.15
CA VAL A 3 -93.81 25.41 -29.98
C VAL A 3 -92.74 24.41 -30.30
N ARG A 4 -91.46 24.86 -30.45
CA ARG A 4 -90.29 24.03 -30.62
C ARG A 4 -89.77 23.60 -29.27
N SER A 5 -89.70 22.32 -29.07
CA SER A 5 -89.03 21.65 -27.90
C SER A 5 -87.49 21.57 -28.15
N LEU A 6 -86.71 22.09 -27.23
CA LEU A 6 -85.24 21.97 -27.18
C LEU A 6 -84.89 20.83 -26.23
N THR A 7 -84.41 19.74 -26.80
CA THR A 7 -83.78 18.66 -26.02
C THR A 7 -82.24 18.95 -25.83
N ARG A 8 -81.83 19.13 -24.58
CA ARG A 8 -80.41 19.20 -24.19
C ARG A 8 -79.85 17.78 -23.95
N GLY A 9 -78.96 17.37 -24.83
CA GLY A 9 -78.19 16.17 -24.61
C GLY A 9 -77.02 16.40 -23.56
N LEU A 10 -77.04 15.62 -22.52
CA LEU A 10 -75.86 15.51 -21.58
C LEU A 10 -74.83 14.53 -22.17
N CYS A 11 -73.68 15.06 -22.57
CA CYS A 11 -72.53 14.21 -22.85
C CYS A 11 -71.79 13.96 -21.51
N SER A 12 -71.86 12.74 -20.98
CA SER A 12 -71.03 12.27 -19.86
C SER A 12 -69.67 11.86 -20.40
N ALA A 13 -68.60 12.62 -20.08
CA ALA A 13 -67.26 12.27 -20.36
C ALA A 13 -66.69 11.41 -19.17
N THR A 14 -66.56 10.12 -19.42
CA THR A 14 -65.86 9.20 -18.47
C THR A 14 -64.38 9.34 -18.69
N ALA A 15 -63.67 9.97 -17.72
CA ALA A 15 -62.22 10.01 -17.67
C ALA A 15 -61.70 8.68 -17.08
N ALA A 16 -61.11 7.85 -17.92
CA ALA A 16 -60.39 6.65 -17.47
C ALA A 16 -59.00 7.07 -16.98
N ALA A 17 -58.79 7.03 -15.66
CA ALA A 17 -57.48 7.20 -15.04
C ALA A 17 -56.69 5.90 -15.19
N THR A 18 -55.73 5.88 -16.10
CA THR A 18 -54.72 4.81 -16.21
C THR A 18 -53.70 4.97 -15.09
N LEU A 19 -53.76 4.14 -14.05
CA LEU A 19 -52.71 3.99 -13.04
C LEU A 19 -51.53 3.19 -13.66
N THR A 20 -50.49 3.88 -14.05
CA THR A 20 -49.20 3.28 -14.38
C THR A 20 -48.52 2.85 -13.08
N PHE A 21 -48.53 1.56 -12.76
CA PHE A 21 -47.65 0.98 -11.76
C PHE A 21 -46.24 1.00 -12.32
N ALA A 22 -45.40 1.90 -11.82
CA ALA A 22 -43.98 1.81 -11.97
C ALA A 22 -43.50 0.63 -11.11
N SER A 23 -43.23 -0.50 -11.73
CA SER A 23 -42.52 -1.61 -11.07
C SER A 23 -41.10 -1.14 -10.77
N ALA A 24 -40.80 -0.81 -9.52
CA ALA A 24 -39.47 -0.66 -9.08
C ALA A 24 -38.82 -2.05 -9.15
N THR A 25 -38.07 -2.30 -10.22
CA THR A 25 -37.12 -3.43 -10.26
C THR A 25 -36.05 -3.13 -9.22
N THR A 26 -36.07 -3.82 -8.08
CA THR A 26 -34.92 -3.93 -7.22
C THR A 26 -33.84 -4.60 -8.06
N ALA A 27 -32.87 -3.82 -8.52
CA ALA A 27 -31.67 -4.37 -9.11
C ALA A 27 -30.98 -5.13 -7.96
N PHE A 28 -30.98 -6.46 -8.01
CA PHE A 28 -30.11 -7.25 -7.16
C PHE A 28 -28.67 -6.91 -7.56
N ALA A 29 -27.81 -6.63 -6.58
CA ALA A 29 -26.40 -6.45 -6.83
C ALA A 29 -25.83 -7.68 -7.56
N GLU A 30 -25.04 -7.46 -8.60
CA GLU A 30 -24.38 -8.54 -9.34
C GLU A 30 -23.35 -9.19 -8.44
N THR A 31 -23.47 -10.48 -8.17
CA THR A 31 -22.48 -11.27 -7.43
C THR A 31 -21.52 -11.93 -8.41
N ILE A 32 -20.23 -11.88 -8.10
CA ILE A 32 -19.18 -12.54 -8.88
C ILE A 32 -18.42 -13.55 -8.00
N THR A 33 -17.91 -14.59 -8.61
CA THR A 33 -17.00 -15.53 -7.97
C THR A 33 -15.56 -15.16 -8.30
N VAL A 34 -14.73 -15.04 -7.27
CA VAL A 34 -13.31 -14.71 -7.41
C VAL A 34 -12.46 -15.71 -6.64
N THR A 35 -11.19 -15.85 -7.03
CA THR A 35 -10.17 -16.52 -6.20
C THR A 35 -9.28 -15.44 -5.62
N ASP A 36 -9.20 -15.36 -4.27
CA ASP A 36 -8.35 -14.39 -3.59
C ASP A 36 -6.87 -14.83 -3.55
N ILE A 37 -6.00 -13.98 -3.03
CA ILE A 37 -4.54 -14.26 -2.98
C ILE A 37 -4.21 -15.39 -1.98
N ALA A 38 -5.11 -15.72 -1.06
CA ALA A 38 -5.00 -16.90 -0.21
C ALA A 38 -5.42 -18.21 -0.92
N GLY A 39 -5.85 -18.15 -2.20
CA GLY A 39 -6.34 -19.27 -2.98
C GLY A 39 -7.78 -19.70 -2.63
N ARG A 40 -8.52 -18.87 -1.88
CA ARG A 40 -9.91 -19.14 -1.50
C ARG A 40 -10.85 -18.70 -2.62
N VAL A 41 -11.84 -19.53 -2.90
CA VAL A 41 -12.94 -19.16 -3.81
C VAL A 41 -14.02 -18.46 -3.00
N VAL A 42 -14.33 -17.21 -3.35
CA VAL A 42 -15.24 -16.35 -2.60
C VAL A 42 -16.29 -15.77 -3.55
N GLU A 43 -17.54 -15.81 -3.14
CA GLU A 43 -18.62 -15.04 -3.77
C GLU A 43 -18.63 -13.65 -3.16
N VAL A 44 -18.65 -12.62 -4.00
CA VAL A 44 -18.57 -11.23 -3.56
C VAL A 44 -19.45 -10.35 -4.46
N GLU A 45 -20.09 -9.36 -3.87
CA GLU A 45 -20.81 -8.33 -4.63
C GLU A 45 -19.85 -7.58 -5.55
N LYS A 46 -20.24 -7.41 -6.81
CA LYS A 46 -19.50 -6.60 -7.78
C LYS A 46 -19.78 -5.13 -7.52
N ASN A 47 -18.74 -4.32 -7.53
CA ASN A 47 -18.76 -2.89 -7.23
C ASN A 47 -19.38 -2.57 -5.85
N PRO A 48 -18.89 -3.19 -4.76
CA PRO A 48 -19.42 -2.98 -3.42
C PRO A 48 -19.29 -1.51 -3.03
N SER A 49 -20.30 -1.02 -2.33
CA SER A 49 -20.38 0.37 -1.85
C SER A 49 -19.91 0.54 -0.41
N LYS A 50 -19.80 -0.57 0.34
CA LYS A 50 -19.46 -0.60 1.76
C LYS A 50 -18.35 -1.58 2.07
N VAL A 51 -17.13 -1.08 2.04
CA VAL A 51 -15.89 -1.84 2.23
C VAL A 51 -15.22 -1.42 3.53
N VAL A 52 -14.80 -2.39 4.33
CA VAL A 52 -13.89 -2.19 5.48
C VAL A 52 -12.51 -2.68 5.11
N ILE A 53 -11.48 -1.87 5.40
CA ILE A 53 -10.08 -2.25 5.15
C ILE A 53 -9.37 -2.58 6.47
N GLY A 54 -8.83 -3.78 6.56
CA GLY A 54 -8.14 -4.31 7.74
C GLY A 54 -6.79 -3.66 8.05
N GLU A 55 -6.25 -2.90 7.11
CA GLU A 55 -5.09 -2.01 7.27
C GLU A 55 -5.36 -0.72 6.48
N GLY A 56 -5.30 0.45 7.13
CA GLY A 56 -5.60 1.75 6.48
C GLY A 56 -4.67 2.06 5.31
N ARG A 57 -3.44 1.55 5.33
CA ARG A 57 -2.49 1.71 4.24
C ARG A 57 -2.83 0.93 2.96
N MET A 58 -3.87 0.07 2.97
CA MET A 58 -4.43 -0.50 1.73
C MET A 58 -4.97 0.57 0.78
N ILE A 59 -5.18 1.79 1.29
CA ILE A 59 -5.59 2.93 0.48
C ILE A 59 -4.60 3.22 -0.66
N TYR A 60 -3.32 2.89 -0.51
CA TYR A 60 -2.32 3.05 -1.59
C TYR A 60 -2.68 2.27 -2.86
N SER A 61 -3.31 1.09 -2.72
CA SER A 61 -3.76 0.30 -3.85
C SER A 61 -5.16 0.68 -4.32
N ILE A 62 -6.05 1.06 -3.39
CA ILE A 62 -7.41 1.50 -3.74
C ILE A 62 -7.36 2.80 -4.52
N ALA A 63 -6.44 3.71 -4.19
CA ALA A 63 -6.26 4.99 -4.87
C ALA A 63 -5.82 4.85 -6.34
N LEU A 64 -5.23 3.73 -6.73
CA LEU A 64 -4.92 3.43 -8.13
C LEU A 64 -6.16 3.05 -8.95
N LEU A 65 -7.22 2.60 -8.29
CA LEU A 65 -8.47 2.14 -8.90
C LEU A 65 -9.55 3.23 -8.82
N ASP A 66 -9.80 3.75 -7.63
CA ASP A 66 -10.78 4.80 -7.37
C ASP A 66 -10.10 6.18 -7.34
N GLN A 67 -9.53 6.60 -8.48
CA GLN A 67 -8.71 7.81 -8.59
C GLN A 67 -9.49 9.10 -8.27
N ASP A 68 -10.79 9.17 -8.55
CA ASP A 68 -11.61 10.35 -8.24
C ASP A 68 -11.83 10.51 -6.72
N ASP A 69 -12.05 9.39 -6.01
CA ASP A 69 -12.27 9.37 -4.57
C ASP A 69 -11.96 7.98 -3.99
N PRO A 70 -10.72 7.73 -3.52
CA PRO A 70 -10.32 6.43 -2.98
C PRO A 70 -11.07 6.00 -1.71
N PHE A 71 -11.82 6.90 -1.10
CA PHE A 71 -12.61 6.63 0.11
C PHE A 71 -14.11 6.50 -0.18
N GLN A 72 -14.55 6.55 -1.45
CA GLN A 72 -15.98 6.56 -1.79
C GLN A 72 -16.75 5.35 -1.26
N ARG A 73 -16.08 4.20 -1.18
CA ARG A 73 -16.64 2.93 -0.71
C ARG A 73 -16.20 2.53 0.70
N ILE A 74 -15.27 3.25 1.31
CA ILE A 74 -14.71 2.89 2.61
C ILE A 74 -15.62 3.37 3.73
N VAL A 75 -16.19 2.42 4.47
CA VAL A 75 -17.08 2.70 5.60
C VAL A 75 -16.39 2.53 6.96
N GLY A 76 -15.15 2.04 6.96
CA GLY A 76 -14.33 1.92 8.16
C GLY A 76 -12.99 1.28 7.88
N TRP A 77 -12.06 1.44 8.79
CA TRP A 77 -10.69 1.00 8.62
C TRP A 77 -9.98 0.68 9.94
N LYS A 78 -8.76 0.16 9.85
CA LYS A 78 -7.77 0.30 10.89
C LYS A 78 -6.99 1.59 10.61
N ASP A 79 -6.88 2.45 11.60
CA ASP A 79 -6.28 3.80 11.51
C ASP A 79 -4.74 3.81 11.51
N ASP A 80 -4.10 2.71 11.14
CA ASP A 80 -2.64 2.56 11.17
C ASP A 80 -1.90 3.51 10.22
N MET A 81 -2.58 4.06 9.20
CA MET A 81 -2.03 5.11 8.34
C MET A 81 -1.76 6.40 9.13
N ILE A 82 -2.66 6.80 10.03
CA ILE A 82 -2.50 7.99 10.87
C ILE A 82 -1.22 7.91 11.70
N LYS A 83 -0.94 6.71 12.24
CA LYS A 83 0.19 6.47 13.14
C LYS A 83 1.52 6.25 12.41
N PHE A 84 1.49 5.51 11.30
CA PHE A 84 2.71 5.02 10.66
C PHE A 84 3.05 5.71 9.35
N ASP A 85 2.11 6.50 8.81
CA ASP A 85 2.32 7.34 7.63
C ASP A 85 1.47 8.62 7.70
N PRO A 86 1.72 9.47 8.71
CA PRO A 86 0.93 10.67 8.94
C PRO A 86 0.99 11.66 7.77
N ASP A 87 2.10 11.71 7.03
CA ASP A 87 2.25 12.60 5.87
C ASP A 87 1.28 12.22 4.75
N ALA A 88 1.19 10.93 4.42
CA ALA A 88 0.24 10.45 3.44
C ALA A 88 -1.21 10.65 3.93
N TYR A 89 -1.47 10.38 5.22
CA TYR A 89 -2.78 10.65 5.80
C TYR A 89 -3.19 12.11 5.64
N ARG A 90 -2.30 13.07 5.97
CA ARG A 90 -2.59 14.52 5.81
C ARG A 90 -2.84 14.89 4.34
N LYS A 91 -2.05 14.34 3.41
CA LYS A 91 -2.29 14.55 1.98
C LYS A 91 -3.68 14.11 1.53
N TYR A 92 -4.11 12.93 1.99
CA TYR A 92 -5.45 12.44 1.69
C TYR A 92 -6.53 13.22 2.45
N LEU A 93 -6.28 13.64 3.70
CA LEU A 93 -7.21 14.45 4.48
C LEU A 93 -7.48 15.82 3.83
N ASP A 94 -6.44 16.47 3.30
CA ASP A 94 -6.56 17.74 2.59
C ASP A 94 -7.39 17.61 1.30
N ALA A 95 -7.24 16.50 0.58
CA ALA A 95 -8.00 16.23 -0.64
C ALA A 95 -9.42 15.70 -0.36
N TYR A 96 -9.58 14.90 0.70
CA TYR A 96 -10.82 14.21 1.07
C TYR A 96 -11.14 14.36 2.56
N PRO A 97 -11.63 15.54 3.01
CA PRO A 97 -11.82 15.85 4.45
C PRO A 97 -12.72 14.86 5.20
N LYS A 98 -13.60 14.15 4.50
CA LYS A 98 -14.49 13.13 5.09
C LYS A 98 -13.75 11.98 5.79
N ILE A 99 -12.47 11.75 5.48
CA ILE A 99 -11.71 10.66 6.10
C ILE A 99 -11.44 10.88 7.58
N ALA A 100 -11.55 12.12 8.07
CA ALA A 100 -11.47 12.43 9.49
C ALA A 100 -12.57 11.75 10.32
N ASP A 101 -13.71 11.48 9.69
CA ASP A 101 -14.89 10.91 10.33
C ASP A 101 -15.00 9.38 10.11
N LEU A 102 -14.04 8.76 9.40
CA LEU A 102 -14.04 7.32 9.19
C LEU A 102 -13.84 6.57 10.51
N PRO A 103 -14.75 5.66 10.88
CA PRO A 103 -14.62 4.90 12.11
C PRO A 103 -13.43 3.95 12.05
N SER A 104 -12.63 3.94 13.14
CA SER A 104 -11.60 2.92 13.34
C SER A 104 -12.20 1.74 14.09
N PHE A 105 -12.09 0.55 13.51
CA PHE A 105 -12.59 -0.69 14.11
C PHE A 105 -11.46 -1.50 14.78
N GLY A 106 -10.27 -0.96 14.88
CA GLY A 106 -9.09 -1.67 15.37
C GLY A 106 -8.53 -2.64 14.31
N SER A 107 -7.83 -3.65 14.78
CA SER A 107 -7.18 -4.64 13.91
C SER A 107 -7.98 -5.93 13.86
N PRO A 108 -8.40 -6.42 12.69
CA PRO A 108 -9.11 -7.70 12.55
C PRO A 108 -8.29 -8.91 13.01
N TYR A 109 -7.04 -8.69 13.41
CA TYR A 109 -6.09 -9.73 13.83
C TYR A 109 -5.78 -9.71 15.32
N THR A 110 -6.52 -8.91 16.09
CA THR A 110 -6.38 -8.78 17.55
C THR A 110 -7.76 -8.79 18.21
N ASP A 111 -7.79 -9.01 19.52
CA ASP A 111 -9.03 -8.97 20.31
C ASP A 111 -9.66 -7.55 20.39
N GLU A 112 -8.97 -6.53 19.88
CA GLU A 112 -9.44 -5.15 19.85
C GLU A 112 -10.41 -4.86 18.68
N TRP A 113 -10.61 -5.81 17.75
CA TRP A 113 -11.47 -5.58 16.60
C TRP A 113 -12.95 -5.56 16.97
N ASN A 114 -13.60 -4.45 16.68
CA ASN A 114 -15.03 -4.29 16.93
C ASN A 114 -15.86 -4.85 15.76
N LEU A 115 -16.03 -6.18 15.75
CA LEU A 115 -16.79 -6.88 14.71
C LEU A 115 -18.26 -6.43 14.65
N GLU A 116 -18.90 -6.17 15.81
CA GLU A 116 -20.29 -5.71 15.86
C GLU A 116 -20.45 -4.36 15.15
N ALA A 117 -19.49 -3.45 15.34
CA ALA A 117 -19.47 -2.18 14.65
C ALA A 117 -19.28 -2.35 13.14
N VAL A 118 -18.43 -3.28 12.69
CA VAL A 118 -18.26 -3.60 11.25
C VAL A 118 -19.58 -4.09 10.65
N ILE A 119 -20.27 -5.01 11.32
CA ILE A 119 -21.57 -5.53 10.87
C ILE A 119 -22.63 -4.41 10.83
N SER A 120 -22.64 -3.52 11.82
CA SER A 120 -23.63 -2.43 11.92
C SER A 120 -23.50 -1.37 10.82
N GLN A 121 -22.40 -1.35 10.06
CA GLN A 121 -22.23 -0.47 8.89
C GLN A 121 -22.88 -1.06 7.62
N ASP A 122 -23.54 -2.20 7.70
CA ASP A 122 -23.99 -2.99 6.53
C ASP A 122 -22.82 -3.27 5.58
N THR A 123 -21.66 -3.63 6.14
CA THR A 123 -20.44 -3.93 5.40
C THR A 123 -20.68 -5.09 4.41
N GLU A 124 -20.25 -4.92 3.18
CA GLU A 124 -20.38 -5.92 2.11
C GLU A 124 -19.09 -6.74 1.96
N VAL A 125 -17.95 -6.07 2.12
CA VAL A 125 -16.62 -6.68 1.94
C VAL A 125 -15.65 -6.20 3.01
N VAL A 126 -14.85 -7.14 3.53
CA VAL A 126 -13.67 -6.84 4.36
C VAL A 126 -12.41 -7.24 3.59
N LEU A 127 -11.52 -6.28 3.34
CA LEU A 127 -10.21 -6.54 2.75
C LEU A 127 -9.18 -6.83 3.84
N MET A 128 -8.46 -7.92 3.71
CA MET A 128 -7.41 -8.35 4.64
C MET A 128 -6.07 -8.58 3.95
N ASN A 129 -4.97 -8.35 4.67
CA ASN A 129 -3.63 -8.65 4.19
C ASN A 129 -3.32 -10.14 4.33
N LEU A 130 -2.77 -10.77 3.28
CA LEU A 130 -2.41 -12.20 3.25
C LEU A 130 -1.53 -12.60 4.45
N GLY A 131 -0.62 -11.74 4.88
CA GLY A 131 0.27 -12.01 6.01
C GLY A 131 -0.45 -12.26 7.35
N ASN A 132 -1.75 -12.00 7.41
CA ASN A 132 -2.56 -12.22 8.59
C ASN A 132 -3.57 -13.39 8.43
N LEU A 133 -3.50 -14.12 7.32
CA LEU A 133 -4.42 -15.24 7.04
C LEU A 133 -4.48 -16.25 8.19
N LEU A 134 -3.33 -16.69 8.67
CA LEU A 134 -3.28 -17.68 9.75
C LEU A 134 -3.99 -17.19 11.02
N LYS A 135 -3.74 -15.94 11.42
CA LYS A 135 -4.41 -15.34 12.59
C LYS A 135 -5.90 -15.17 12.37
N ALA A 136 -6.33 -14.81 11.17
CA ALA A 136 -7.74 -14.68 10.83
C ALA A 136 -8.46 -16.03 10.90
N GLN A 137 -7.80 -17.10 10.46
CA GLN A 137 -8.31 -18.47 10.58
C GLN A 137 -8.37 -18.94 12.06
N GLU A 138 -7.29 -18.75 12.82
CA GLU A 138 -7.21 -19.14 14.23
C GLU A 138 -8.23 -18.42 15.12
N SER A 139 -8.55 -17.16 14.81
CA SER A 139 -9.54 -16.37 15.57
C SER A 139 -10.99 -16.67 15.19
N GLY A 140 -11.22 -17.44 14.10
CA GLY A 140 -12.56 -17.70 13.58
C GLY A 140 -13.26 -16.45 13.03
N ILE A 141 -12.50 -15.40 12.67
CA ILE A 141 -13.10 -14.15 12.21
C ILE A 141 -13.67 -14.26 10.80
N ILE A 142 -13.09 -15.13 9.96
CA ILE A 142 -13.56 -15.35 8.60
C ILE A 142 -14.95 -15.98 8.64
N GLU A 143 -15.13 -16.99 9.48
CA GLU A 143 -16.41 -17.68 9.67
C GLU A 143 -17.50 -16.74 10.21
N LYS A 144 -17.14 -15.87 11.17
CA LYS A 144 -18.08 -14.89 11.74
C LYS A 144 -18.53 -13.85 10.74
N LEU A 145 -17.63 -13.41 9.84
CA LEU A 145 -17.97 -12.49 8.75
C LEU A 145 -18.88 -13.17 7.72
N ASP A 146 -18.55 -14.41 7.36
CA ASP A 146 -19.34 -15.23 6.42
C ASP A 146 -20.76 -15.49 6.96
N GLU A 147 -20.92 -15.82 8.25
CA GLU A 147 -22.19 -15.94 8.93
C GLU A 147 -23.01 -14.63 8.91
N ALA A 148 -22.36 -13.50 8.88
CA ALA A 148 -22.98 -12.17 8.75
C ALA A 148 -23.26 -11.78 7.29
N GLY A 149 -22.89 -12.62 6.31
CA GLY A 149 -23.05 -12.35 4.87
C GLY A 149 -22.01 -11.37 4.33
N ILE A 150 -20.88 -11.18 5.02
CA ILE A 150 -19.80 -10.26 4.65
C ILE A 150 -18.66 -11.03 4.00
N ALA A 151 -18.36 -10.73 2.73
CA ALA A 151 -17.26 -11.37 2.02
C ALA A 151 -15.89 -10.93 2.59
N THR A 152 -15.01 -11.89 2.85
CA THR A 152 -13.61 -11.62 3.24
C THR A 152 -12.70 -11.89 2.07
N ILE A 153 -11.90 -10.89 1.65
CA ILE A 153 -10.96 -10.96 0.52
C ILE A 153 -9.54 -10.71 1.02
N PHE A 154 -8.64 -11.65 0.74
CA PHE A 154 -7.21 -11.48 1.01
C PHE A 154 -6.48 -10.93 -0.21
N VAL A 155 -5.69 -9.87 0.03
CA VAL A 155 -4.77 -9.26 -0.94
C VAL A 155 -3.36 -9.25 -0.36
N ASP A 156 -2.35 -9.12 -1.22
CA ASP A 156 -0.95 -9.04 -0.78
C ASP A 156 -0.14 -8.04 -1.58
N PHE A 157 0.27 -6.97 -0.90
CA PHE A 157 1.24 -5.99 -1.38
C PHE A 157 2.52 -6.01 -0.52
N ARG A 158 2.69 -7.06 0.30
CA ARG A 158 3.64 -7.03 1.42
C ARG A 158 4.47 -8.31 1.57
N GLN A 159 3.88 -9.53 1.54
CA GLN A 159 4.62 -10.77 1.77
C GLN A 159 5.52 -11.09 0.60
N ASP A 160 4.96 -11.15 -0.58
CA ASP A 160 5.70 -11.25 -1.85
C ASP A 160 5.20 -10.19 -2.84
N PRO A 161 5.63 -8.93 -2.67
CA PRO A 161 5.10 -7.83 -3.46
C PRO A 161 5.33 -8.00 -4.96
N THR A 162 6.44 -8.63 -5.37
CA THR A 162 6.75 -8.81 -6.79
C THR A 162 5.90 -9.86 -7.50
N GLN A 163 5.36 -10.82 -6.75
CA GLN A 163 4.47 -11.85 -7.28
C GLN A 163 3.00 -11.48 -7.12
N ASN A 164 2.64 -10.84 -6.00
CA ASN A 164 1.24 -10.71 -5.60
C ASN A 164 0.66 -9.31 -5.84
N THR A 165 1.47 -8.28 -6.09
CA THR A 165 0.95 -6.91 -6.30
C THR A 165 -0.02 -6.86 -7.48
N MET A 166 0.38 -7.34 -8.66
CA MET A 166 -0.51 -7.29 -9.83
C MET A 166 -1.72 -8.21 -9.71
N PRO A 167 -1.58 -9.49 -9.28
CA PRO A 167 -2.76 -10.32 -8.99
C PRO A 167 -3.73 -9.69 -7.97
N SER A 168 -3.22 -9.05 -6.92
CA SER A 168 -4.06 -8.35 -5.92
C SER A 168 -4.78 -7.16 -6.52
N LEU A 169 -4.09 -6.33 -7.30
CA LEU A 169 -4.69 -5.15 -7.93
C LEU A 169 -5.74 -5.55 -8.97
N GLN A 170 -5.47 -6.56 -9.80
CA GLN A 170 -6.41 -7.09 -10.78
C GLN A 170 -7.64 -7.73 -10.11
N LEU A 171 -7.45 -8.42 -8.97
CA LEU A 171 -8.54 -8.94 -8.16
C LEU A 171 -9.44 -7.80 -7.66
N LEU A 172 -8.86 -6.75 -7.08
CA LEU A 172 -9.59 -5.56 -6.64
C LEU A 172 -10.27 -4.85 -7.82
N GLY A 173 -9.59 -4.72 -8.96
CA GLY A 173 -10.16 -4.15 -10.19
C GLY A 173 -11.39 -4.90 -10.69
N ARG A 174 -11.41 -6.25 -10.55
CA ARG A 174 -12.59 -7.06 -10.86
C ARG A 174 -13.73 -6.84 -9.87
N ILE A 175 -13.41 -6.79 -8.57
CA ILE A 175 -14.39 -6.62 -7.49
C ILE A 175 -14.99 -5.20 -7.56
N PHE A 176 -14.19 -4.16 -7.76
CA PHE A 176 -14.59 -2.76 -7.75
C PHE A 176 -15.13 -2.25 -9.09
N ASP A 177 -15.18 -3.14 -10.11
CA ASP A 177 -15.53 -2.79 -11.51
C ASP A 177 -14.59 -1.72 -12.10
N LYS A 178 -13.29 -1.84 -11.81
CA LYS A 178 -12.18 -0.95 -12.13
C LYS A 178 -11.05 -1.68 -12.86
N ARG A 179 -11.42 -2.49 -13.86
CA ARG A 179 -10.45 -3.32 -14.60
C ARG A 179 -9.53 -2.48 -15.46
N ASP A 180 -10.08 -1.47 -16.13
CA ASP A 180 -9.31 -0.63 -17.04
C ASP A 180 -8.22 0.14 -16.28
N GLU A 181 -8.53 0.65 -15.09
CA GLU A 181 -7.56 1.30 -14.20
C GLU A 181 -6.49 0.31 -13.70
N ALA A 182 -6.90 -0.91 -13.31
CA ALA A 182 -5.97 -1.96 -12.89
C ALA A 182 -5.03 -2.38 -14.03
N ASP A 183 -5.52 -2.50 -15.25
CA ASP A 183 -4.74 -2.89 -16.43
C ASP A 183 -3.79 -1.75 -16.85
N ALA A 184 -4.24 -0.49 -16.86
CA ALA A 184 -3.41 0.66 -17.18
C ALA A 184 -2.23 0.80 -16.20
N PHE A 185 -2.48 0.70 -14.90
CA PHE A 185 -1.39 0.66 -13.91
C PHE A 185 -0.51 -0.59 -14.10
N GLY A 186 -1.09 -1.73 -14.45
CA GLY A 186 -0.39 -2.97 -14.70
C GLY A 186 0.64 -2.85 -15.81
N ASP A 187 0.29 -2.23 -16.93
CA ASP A 187 1.20 -1.98 -18.04
C ASP A 187 2.36 -1.07 -17.61
N TYR A 188 2.05 -0.01 -16.87
CA TYR A 188 3.07 0.88 -16.32
C TYR A 188 4.00 0.14 -15.36
N TYR A 189 3.46 -0.59 -14.38
CA TYR A 189 4.22 -1.39 -13.43
C TYR A 189 5.16 -2.38 -14.14
N GLN A 190 4.66 -3.12 -15.12
CA GLN A 190 5.47 -4.09 -15.88
C GLN A 190 6.60 -3.42 -16.66
N ALA A 191 6.37 -2.22 -17.23
CA ALA A 191 7.41 -1.46 -17.91
C ALA A 191 8.53 -1.06 -16.92
N GLN A 192 8.18 -0.58 -15.72
CA GLN A 192 9.16 -0.21 -14.69
C GLN A 192 9.94 -1.43 -14.17
N MET A 193 9.27 -2.55 -13.91
CA MET A 193 9.92 -3.79 -13.49
C MET A 193 10.86 -4.35 -14.58
N LYS A 194 10.44 -4.33 -15.84
CA LYS A 194 11.26 -4.76 -16.97
C LYS A 194 12.51 -3.89 -17.14
N LEU A 195 12.40 -2.57 -16.93
CA LEU A 195 13.54 -1.66 -16.96
C LEU A 195 14.64 -2.13 -15.99
N ILE A 196 14.26 -2.51 -14.77
CA ILE A 196 15.20 -2.97 -13.75
C ILE A 196 15.75 -4.35 -14.13
N TYR A 197 14.88 -5.33 -14.33
CA TYR A 197 15.27 -6.73 -14.54
C TYR A 197 16.16 -6.92 -15.77
N SER A 198 15.87 -6.23 -16.88
CA SER A 198 16.66 -6.35 -18.11
C SER A 198 18.10 -5.90 -17.94
N ARG A 199 18.38 -5.01 -16.99
CA ARG A 199 19.74 -4.49 -16.74
C ARG A 199 20.50 -5.32 -15.71
N VAL A 200 19.83 -5.93 -14.73
CA VAL A 200 20.51 -6.66 -13.64
C VAL A 200 20.62 -8.17 -13.88
N GLN A 201 19.80 -8.75 -14.77
CA GLN A 201 19.76 -10.20 -15.01
C GLN A 201 21.09 -10.82 -15.47
N GLY A 202 22.00 -10.03 -16.03
CA GLY A 202 23.31 -10.48 -16.51
C GLY A 202 24.45 -10.32 -15.52
N ILE A 203 24.17 -9.77 -14.32
CA ILE A 203 25.20 -9.55 -13.28
C ILE A 203 25.48 -10.89 -12.60
N ALA A 204 26.75 -11.31 -12.61
CA ALA A 204 27.17 -12.53 -11.91
C ALA A 204 27.01 -12.38 -10.39
N ASP A 205 26.73 -13.46 -9.67
CA ASP A 205 26.44 -13.38 -8.23
C ASP A 205 27.61 -12.82 -7.42
N GLU A 206 28.84 -13.07 -7.85
CA GLU A 206 30.06 -12.52 -7.25
C GLU A 206 30.23 -11.01 -7.44
N ASP A 207 29.59 -10.44 -8.47
CA ASP A 207 29.64 -9.01 -8.79
C ASP A 207 28.50 -8.21 -8.13
N LYS A 208 27.56 -8.90 -7.48
CA LYS A 208 26.46 -8.25 -6.74
C LYS A 208 26.94 -7.82 -5.36
N PRO A 209 26.85 -6.53 -5.02
CA PRO A 209 27.27 -6.06 -3.69
C PRO A 209 26.40 -6.65 -2.57
N ILE A 210 27.03 -6.95 -1.44
CA ILE A 210 26.34 -7.38 -0.22
C ILE A 210 25.66 -6.18 0.43
N VAL A 211 24.36 -6.29 0.65
CA VAL A 211 23.52 -5.20 1.17
C VAL A 211 22.91 -5.58 2.51
N PHE A 212 23.19 -4.80 3.55
CA PHE A 212 22.44 -4.84 4.80
C PHE A 212 21.27 -3.85 4.71
N ILE A 213 20.04 -4.36 4.76
CA ILE A 213 18.84 -3.50 4.79
C ILE A 213 18.28 -3.46 6.21
N GLU A 214 18.46 -2.32 6.90
CA GLU A 214 17.99 -2.11 8.27
C GLU A 214 16.52 -1.70 8.29
N ARG A 215 15.69 -2.55 8.88
CA ARG A 215 14.26 -2.29 9.03
C ARG A 215 14.00 -1.30 10.14
N ALA A 216 13.31 -0.19 9.82
CA ALA A 216 12.95 0.89 10.74
C ALA A 216 14.20 1.44 11.50
N ALA A 217 15.25 1.76 10.72
CA ALA A 217 16.53 2.26 11.24
C ALA A 217 16.33 3.48 12.14
N GLY A 218 16.83 3.40 13.39
CA GLY A 218 16.73 4.48 14.37
C GLY A 218 15.34 4.72 14.96
N TYR A 219 14.33 3.88 14.67
CA TYR A 219 13.00 4.03 15.27
C TYR A 219 13.05 3.99 16.79
N ASN A 220 13.83 3.07 17.37
CA ASN A 220 14.12 3.01 18.79
C ASN A 220 15.60 3.34 19.00
N PRO A 221 15.95 4.54 19.49
CA PRO A 221 17.34 4.93 19.73
C PRO A 221 18.09 3.92 20.62
N GLY A 222 19.35 3.65 20.28
CA GLY A 222 20.19 2.73 21.02
C GLY A 222 19.82 1.24 20.88
N LYS A 223 18.80 0.90 20.10
CA LYS A 223 18.45 -0.48 19.78
C LYS A 223 18.78 -0.76 18.31
N CYS A 224 19.79 -1.55 18.10
CA CYS A 224 20.15 -2.13 16.80
C CYS A 224 19.97 -3.66 16.89
N CYS A 225 19.66 -4.36 15.85
CA CYS A 225 19.16 -3.99 14.53
C CYS A 225 18.11 -5.01 14.12
N ASN A 226 17.19 -4.62 13.25
CA ASN A 226 16.34 -5.58 12.56
C ASN A 226 16.67 -5.51 11.07
N THR A 227 16.66 -6.66 10.39
CA THR A 227 16.85 -6.72 8.94
C THR A 227 15.68 -7.37 8.26
N PHE A 228 15.43 -7.02 6.98
CA PHE A 228 14.55 -7.80 6.14
C PHE A 228 15.26 -9.09 5.72
N GLY A 229 14.56 -10.24 5.85
CA GLY A 229 15.04 -11.53 5.39
C GLY A 229 14.84 -11.73 3.88
N ALA A 230 14.56 -12.97 3.46
CA ALA A 230 14.41 -13.33 2.04
C ALA A 230 13.10 -12.83 1.39
N ALA A 231 12.19 -12.23 2.15
CA ALA A 231 10.92 -11.67 1.67
C ALA A 231 10.94 -10.14 1.66
N ASN A 232 9.90 -9.54 1.07
CA ASN A 232 9.64 -8.10 1.07
C ASN A 232 10.83 -7.26 0.55
N LEU A 233 11.22 -6.16 1.25
CA LEU A 233 12.31 -5.28 0.80
C LEU A 233 13.65 -6.01 0.65
N GLY A 234 13.90 -7.08 1.41
CA GLY A 234 15.08 -7.92 1.19
C GLY A 234 15.07 -8.58 -0.19
N ARG A 235 13.92 -9.12 -0.61
CA ARG A 235 13.73 -9.65 -1.95
C ARG A 235 13.88 -8.57 -3.03
N LEU A 236 13.39 -7.34 -2.76
CA LEU A 236 13.55 -6.23 -3.70
C LEU A 236 15.02 -5.84 -3.90
N VAL A 237 15.84 -5.91 -2.86
CA VAL A 237 17.30 -5.73 -2.96
C VAL A 237 17.91 -6.76 -3.91
N ASP A 238 17.58 -8.05 -3.72
CA ASP A 238 18.09 -9.12 -4.58
C ASP A 238 17.69 -8.91 -6.05
N LEU A 239 16.44 -8.52 -6.29
CA LEU A 239 15.89 -8.26 -7.64
C LEU A 239 16.38 -6.95 -8.25
N SER A 240 17.01 -6.08 -7.47
CA SER A 240 17.64 -4.84 -7.92
C SER A 240 19.16 -4.99 -8.19
N GLY A 241 19.65 -6.23 -8.20
CA GLY A 241 21.05 -6.55 -8.49
C GLY A 241 21.97 -6.57 -7.27
N GLY A 242 21.43 -6.57 -6.04
CA GLY A 242 22.18 -6.77 -4.81
C GLY A 242 22.17 -8.22 -4.33
N ARG A 243 22.88 -8.48 -3.23
CA ARG A 243 22.75 -9.69 -2.40
C ARG A 243 22.30 -9.24 -1.00
N ASN A 244 21.04 -9.51 -0.66
CA ASN A 244 20.52 -9.15 0.66
C ASN A 244 21.21 -9.99 1.74
N TRP A 245 22.00 -9.33 2.59
CA TRP A 245 22.67 -9.97 3.74
C TRP A 245 21.67 -10.64 4.71
N GLY A 246 20.48 -10.04 4.88
CA GLY A 246 19.43 -10.57 5.73
C GLY A 246 18.87 -11.90 5.26
N SER A 247 18.87 -12.20 3.96
CA SER A 247 18.45 -13.50 3.40
C SER A 247 19.33 -14.65 3.87
N LEU A 248 20.61 -14.37 4.16
CA LEU A 248 21.54 -15.34 4.72
C LEU A 248 21.26 -15.63 6.21
N LYS A 249 20.50 -14.78 6.88
CA LYS A 249 20.21 -14.87 8.32
C LYS A 249 18.77 -15.38 8.59
N SER A 250 17.82 -15.12 7.67
CA SER A 250 16.43 -15.54 7.83
C SER A 250 15.74 -15.77 6.48
N PRO A 251 15.04 -16.89 6.31
CA PRO A 251 14.20 -17.12 5.13
C PRO A 251 12.88 -16.33 5.17
N GLY A 252 12.52 -15.75 6.33
CA GLY A 252 11.26 -15.06 6.56
C GLY A 252 11.27 -13.58 6.20
N PHE A 253 10.25 -12.89 6.67
CA PHE A 253 10.04 -11.46 6.40
C PHE A 253 11.11 -10.57 7.04
N SER A 254 11.42 -10.79 8.32
CA SER A 254 12.44 -10.02 9.06
C SER A 254 12.93 -10.77 10.30
N THR A 255 14.14 -10.41 10.75
CA THR A 255 14.73 -10.95 11.97
C THR A 255 15.56 -9.92 12.70
N ALA A 256 15.70 -10.09 14.02
CA ALA A 256 16.69 -9.34 14.80
C ALA A 256 18.08 -9.89 14.53
N VAL A 257 19.06 -8.99 14.45
CA VAL A 257 20.48 -9.32 14.26
C VAL A 257 21.33 -8.52 15.22
N SER A 258 22.49 -9.06 15.58
CA SER A 258 23.41 -8.35 16.45
C SER A 258 24.31 -7.41 15.66
N LEU A 259 24.78 -6.35 16.32
CA LEU A 259 25.71 -5.40 15.74
C LEU A 259 27.06 -6.06 15.41
N GLU A 260 27.51 -7.00 16.26
CA GLU A 260 28.75 -7.77 16.06
C GLU A 260 28.70 -8.60 14.76
N ALA A 261 27.52 -9.15 14.40
CA ALA A 261 27.37 -9.88 13.14
C ALA A 261 27.49 -8.95 11.93
N ILE A 262 26.99 -7.71 12.04
CA ILE A 262 27.10 -6.71 10.97
C ILE A 262 28.57 -6.30 10.82
N PHE A 263 29.30 -6.07 11.93
CA PHE A 263 30.73 -5.73 11.87
C PHE A 263 31.61 -6.87 11.35
N ALA A 264 31.27 -8.11 11.72
CA ALA A 264 32.06 -9.27 11.27
C ALA A 264 31.94 -9.50 9.76
N ASP A 265 30.75 -9.24 9.19
CA ASP A 265 30.48 -9.45 7.77
C ASP A 265 30.72 -8.19 6.89
N ASP A 266 30.80 -7.00 7.51
CA ASP A 266 31.07 -5.68 6.93
C ASP A 266 30.40 -5.46 5.55
N PRO A 267 29.06 -5.39 5.47
CA PRO A 267 28.34 -5.29 4.22
C PRO A 267 28.73 -4.05 3.41
N GLU A 268 28.87 -4.21 2.09
CA GLU A 268 29.36 -3.16 1.18
C GLU A 268 28.41 -1.98 1.04
N VAL A 269 27.11 -2.21 1.26
CA VAL A 269 26.05 -1.20 1.17
C VAL A 269 25.12 -1.35 2.36
N ILE A 270 24.72 -0.23 2.94
CA ILE A 270 23.69 -0.18 3.98
C ILE A 270 22.51 0.64 3.48
N ILE A 271 21.31 0.09 3.64
CA ILE A 271 20.05 0.77 3.31
C ILE A 271 19.19 0.77 4.57
N GLY A 272 19.01 1.91 5.23
CA GLY A 272 18.02 2.08 6.29
C GLY A 272 16.62 2.26 5.72
N THR A 273 15.58 1.88 6.48
CA THR A 273 14.21 2.32 6.14
C THR A 273 13.70 3.29 7.18
N GLY A 274 13.04 4.38 6.74
CA GLY A 274 12.55 5.46 7.59
C GLY A 274 11.17 5.97 7.17
N GLY A 275 10.56 6.75 8.03
CA GLY A 275 9.27 7.38 7.79
C GLY A 275 9.00 8.46 8.83
N ASN A 276 8.01 9.31 8.63
CA ASN A 276 7.67 10.34 9.61
C ASN A 276 6.97 9.73 10.82
N TRP A 277 7.77 9.21 11.75
CA TRP A 277 7.29 8.59 12.98
C TRP A 277 7.47 9.47 14.22
N ALA A 278 7.84 10.75 14.05
CA ALA A 278 8.15 11.64 15.17
C ALA A 278 6.93 11.88 16.10
N GLU A 279 5.71 11.88 15.56
CA GLU A 279 4.49 12.00 16.37
C GLU A 279 4.22 10.72 17.19
N ALA A 280 4.43 9.54 16.59
CA ALA A 280 4.21 8.25 17.27
C ALA A 280 5.36 7.90 18.24
N ASN A 281 6.57 8.35 17.96
CA ASN A 281 7.76 8.16 18.78
C ASN A 281 8.66 9.41 18.72
N PRO A 282 8.45 10.40 19.61
CA PRO A 282 9.25 11.63 19.61
C PRO A 282 10.75 11.44 19.80
N ALA A 283 11.18 10.30 20.37
CA ALA A 283 12.59 9.96 20.56
C ALA A 283 13.25 9.36 19.30
N THR A 284 12.49 9.14 18.22
CA THR A 284 13.03 8.46 17.03
C THR A 284 14.18 9.24 16.39
N GLU A 285 15.22 8.52 16.00
CA GLU A 285 16.33 8.99 15.17
C GLU A 285 16.17 8.59 13.69
N ALA A 286 15.06 7.92 13.34
CA ALA A 286 14.80 7.50 11.98
C ALA A 286 14.81 8.69 11.00
N VAL A 287 15.21 8.42 9.76
CA VAL A 287 15.07 9.41 8.69
C VAL A 287 13.58 9.63 8.43
N LEU A 288 13.15 10.87 8.57
CA LEU A 288 11.75 11.27 8.39
C LEU A 288 11.46 11.46 6.91
N PHE A 289 11.08 10.38 6.23
CA PHE A 289 10.62 10.38 4.85
C PHE A 289 9.10 10.52 4.76
N GLY A 290 8.64 11.07 3.66
CA GLY A 290 7.24 11.21 3.35
C GLY A 290 6.96 12.50 2.56
N TYR A 291 5.70 12.81 2.40
CA TYR A 291 5.23 13.92 1.59
C TYR A 291 5.60 15.32 2.12
N GLU A 292 5.91 15.45 3.40
CA GLU A 292 6.29 16.70 4.07
C GLU A 292 7.80 16.79 4.34
N ALA A 293 8.54 15.73 4.03
CA ALA A 293 9.98 15.67 4.23
C ALA A 293 10.74 16.67 3.35
N ASN A 294 11.91 17.12 3.85
CA ASN A 294 12.83 17.97 3.10
C ASN A 294 14.26 17.43 3.12
N GLN A 295 15.04 17.77 2.11
CA GLN A 295 16.39 17.23 1.91
C GLN A 295 17.37 17.56 3.06
N VAL A 296 17.21 18.72 3.72
CA VAL A 296 18.11 19.10 4.83
C VAL A 296 17.89 18.18 6.00
N ALA A 297 16.63 18.01 6.45
CA ALA A 297 16.28 17.13 7.55
C ALA A 297 16.66 15.67 7.25
N VAL A 298 16.50 15.22 6.01
CA VAL A 298 16.93 13.88 5.57
C VAL A 298 18.43 13.69 5.75
N GLN A 299 19.27 14.67 5.33
CA GLN A 299 20.71 14.60 5.48
C GLN A 299 21.15 14.64 6.96
N GLU A 300 20.53 15.47 7.77
CA GLU A 300 20.81 15.53 9.22
C GLU A 300 20.53 14.17 9.90
N ARG A 301 19.39 13.54 9.59
CA ARG A 301 19.04 12.23 10.15
C ARG A 301 19.91 11.10 9.62
N LEU A 302 20.30 11.13 8.34
CA LEU A 302 21.28 10.17 7.81
C LEU A 302 22.63 10.29 8.53
N ALA A 303 23.10 11.51 8.82
CA ALA A 303 24.31 11.74 9.57
C ALA A 303 24.23 11.18 11.02
N VAL A 304 23.07 11.37 11.69
CA VAL A 304 22.83 10.79 13.03
C VAL A 304 22.90 9.27 12.97
N LEU A 305 22.25 8.61 12.03
CA LEU A 305 22.29 7.16 11.89
C LEU A 305 23.69 6.64 11.57
N ALA A 306 24.44 7.34 10.74
CA ALA A 306 25.82 6.97 10.39
C ALA A 306 26.82 7.19 11.54
N ALA A 307 26.50 8.08 12.50
CA ALA A 307 27.35 8.36 13.66
C ALA A 307 27.07 7.44 14.86
N ARG A 308 26.16 6.48 14.76
CA ARG A 308 25.92 5.49 15.83
C ARG A 308 27.21 4.78 16.22
N GLU A 309 27.30 4.32 17.48
CA GLU A 309 28.48 3.67 18.00
C GLU A 309 28.98 2.54 17.08
N GLY A 310 30.25 2.63 16.64
CA GLY A 310 30.87 1.70 15.73
C GLY A 310 30.55 1.89 14.23
N TRP A 311 29.41 2.47 13.88
CA TRP A 311 28.99 2.61 12.49
C TRP A 311 29.99 3.37 11.59
N PRO A 312 30.70 4.41 12.07
CA PRO A 312 31.73 5.06 11.27
C PRO A 312 32.88 4.13 10.82
N GLU A 313 33.02 2.97 11.46
CA GLU A 313 34.04 1.99 11.07
C GLU A 313 33.63 1.06 9.93
N LEU A 314 32.33 0.96 9.64
CA LEU A 314 31.81 0.12 8.55
C LEU A 314 32.22 0.67 7.18
N SER A 315 32.62 -0.23 6.28
CA SER A 315 33.04 0.12 4.91
C SER A 315 31.98 0.89 4.15
N ALA A 316 30.70 0.51 4.28
CA ALA A 316 29.58 1.20 3.66
C ALA A 316 29.49 2.68 4.08
N VAL A 317 29.71 3.00 5.36
CA VAL A 317 29.69 4.39 5.86
C VAL A 317 30.89 5.16 5.36
N LYS A 318 32.11 4.59 5.48
CA LYS A 318 33.37 5.21 5.01
C LYS A 318 33.36 5.56 3.53
N ASN A 319 32.73 4.70 2.72
CA ASN A 319 32.68 4.82 1.27
C ASN A 319 31.44 5.58 0.76
N GLY A 320 30.61 6.17 1.64
CA GLY A 320 29.39 6.87 1.25
C GLY A 320 28.31 5.98 0.66
N ARG A 321 28.36 4.67 0.90
CA ARG A 321 27.36 3.70 0.48
C ARG A 321 26.31 3.41 1.57
N PHE A 322 26.01 4.42 2.37
CA PHE A 322 24.95 4.42 3.36
C PHE A 322 23.76 5.24 2.82
N HIS A 323 22.65 4.56 2.64
CA HIS A 323 21.43 5.08 2.04
C HIS A 323 20.23 4.86 2.96
N SER A 324 19.14 5.51 2.68
CA SER A 324 17.87 5.22 3.34
C SER A 324 16.69 5.44 2.39
N VAL A 325 15.61 4.70 2.62
CA VAL A 325 14.41 4.70 1.77
C VAL A 325 13.15 4.76 2.62
N TYR A 326 12.10 5.34 2.05
CA TYR A 326 10.78 5.40 2.68
C TYR A 326 10.22 4.03 3.01
N HIS A 327 9.88 3.82 4.27
CA HIS A 327 9.49 2.52 4.79
C HIS A 327 8.24 1.96 4.12
N GLN A 328 7.27 2.83 3.76
CA GLN A 328 5.97 2.36 3.24
C GLN A 328 6.04 1.70 1.86
N PHE A 329 7.16 1.78 1.15
CA PHE A 329 7.37 0.96 -0.05
C PHE A 329 7.28 -0.54 0.24
N TYR A 330 7.45 -0.96 1.50
CA TYR A 330 7.28 -2.35 1.91
C TYR A 330 5.85 -2.87 1.82
N ASN A 331 4.85 -1.98 1.70
CA ASN A 331 3.43 -2.26 1.79
C ASN A 331 2.62 -1.46 0.75
N SER A 332 3.23 -1.14 -0.36
CA SER A 332 2.57 -0.37 -1.43
C SER A 332 2.80 -0.99 -2.81
N PRO A 333 1.88 -0.80 -3.76
CA PRO A 333 2.01 -1.34 -5.11
C PRO A 333 3.11 -0.66 -5.94
N TYR A 334 3.67 0.47 -5.49
CA TYR A 334 4.71 1.22 -6.22
C TYR A 334 6.12 1.01 -5.67
N HIS A 335 6.39 -0.14 -5.08
CA HIS A 335 7.72 -0.54 -4.61
C HIS A 335 8.81 -0.59 -5.71
N PHE A 336 8.41 -0.62 -6.98
CA PHE A 336 9.36 -0.52 -8.12
C PHE A 336 10.16 0.78 -8.09
N VAL A 337 9.64 1.87 -7.50
CA VAL A 337 10.39 3.13 -7.33
C VAL A 337 11.55 2.93 -6.35
N ALA A 338 11.31 2.21 -5.23
CA ALA A 338 12.37 1.83 -4.31
C ALA A 338 13.41 0.93 -5.01
N MET A 339 12.97 0.00 -5.85
CA MET A 339 13.87 -0.87 -6.62
C MET A 339 14.74 -0.07 -7.60
N GLN A 340 14.20 0.97 -8.24
CA GLN A 340 15.01 1.88 -9.07
C GLN A 340 16.08 2.61 -8.25
N ALA A 341 15.71 3.09 -7.05
CA ALA A 341 16.67 3.71 -6.14
C ALA A 341 17.75 2.71 -5.71
N PHE A 342 17.37 1.49 -5.34
CA PHE A 342 18.32 0.42 -5.00
C PHE A 342 19.24 0.11 -6.17
N ALA A 343 18.70 -0.16 -7.35
CA ALA A 343 19.49 -0.47 -8.54
C ALA A 343 20.49 0.64 -8.88
N LYS A 344 20.09 1.90 -8.75
CA LYS A 344 20.96 3.06 -8.96
C LYS A 344 22.08 3.17 -7.91
N TRP A 345 21.83 2.83 -6.66
CA TRP A 345 22.85 2.81 -5.61
C TRP A 345 23.81 1.63 -5.74
N LEU A 346 23.31 0.49 -6.20
CA LEU A 346 24.10 -0.73 -6.35
C LEU A 346 24.95 -0.70 -7.62
N HIS A 347 24.40 -0.17 -8.73
CA HIS A 347 24.97 -0.16 -10.06
C HIS A 347 24.79 1.21 -10.75
N PRO A 348 25.44 2.28 -10.24
CA PRO A 348 25.20 3.64 -10.71
C PRO A 348 25.42 3.83 -12.21
N ASP A 349 26.39 3.15 -12.80
CA ASP A 349 26.71 3.26 -14.24
C ASP A 349 25.61 2.62 -15.11
N LEU A 350 25.03 1.49 -14.66
CA LEU A 350 23.94 0.81 -15.39
C LEU A 350 22.62 1.58 -15.32
N PHE A 351 22.45 2.43 -14.31
CA PHE A 351 21.21 3.19 -14.05
C PHE A 351 21.44 4.70 -14.05
N ALA A 352 22.49 5.19 -14.76
CA ALA A 352 22.82 6.60 -14.83
C ALA A 352 21.66 7.46 -15.37
N ASP A 353 20.93 6.92 -16.36
CA ASP A 353 19.77 7.52 -17.04
C ASP A 353 18.45 7.39 -16.28
N VAL A 354 18.39 6.60 -15.21
CA VAL A 354 17.17 6.38 -14.41
C VAL A 354 17.05 7.45 -13.34
N ASP A 355 15.92 8.14 -13.30
CA ASP A 355 15.57 9.08 -12.23
C ASP A 355 14.33 8.60 -11.45
N PRO A 356 14.51 7.99 -10.26
CA PRO A 356 13.38 7.55 -9.45
C PRO A 356 12.45 8.70 -9.04
N ASN A 357 12.93 9.97 -8.96
CA ASN A 357 12.04 11.10 -8.66
C ASN A 357 11.10 11.40 -9.84
N ALA A 358 11.61 11.31 -11.07
CA ALA A 358 10.77 11.45 -12.26
C ALA A 358 9.71 10.35 -12.31
N THR A 359 10.10 9.09 -12.03
CA THR A 359 9.16 7.96 -11.96
C THR A 359 8.11 8.15 -10.85
N MET A 360 8.51 8.62 -9.66
CA MET A 360 7.58 8.86 -8.56
C MET A 360 6.62 10.02 -8.89
N LYS A 361 7.12 11.05 -9.58
CA LYS A 361 6.27 12.15 -10.05
C LYS A 361 5.27 11.69 -11.09
N GLU A 362 5.70 10.93 -12.11
CA GLU A 362 4.84 10.36 -13.14
C GLU A 362 3.75 9.47 -12.53
N LEU A 363 4.11 8.61 -11.58
CA LEU A 363 3.15 7.78 -10.83
C LEU A 363 2.05 8.63 -10.19
N HIS A 364 2.40 9.76 -9.57
CA HIS A 364 1.41 10.65 -8.95
C HIS A 364 0.56 11.38 -9.98
N ASP A 365 1.19 11.88 -11.04
CA ASP A 365 0.50 12.67 -12.07
C ASP A 365 -0.51 11.79 -12.87
N GLU A 366 -0.20 10.49 -13.07
CA GLU A 366 -0.97 9.61 -13.95
C GLU A 366 -1.95 8.69 -13.18
N PHE A 367 -1.60 8.28 -11.94
CA PHE A 367 -2.29 7.18 -11.27
C PHE A 367 -2.78 7.50 -9.85
N LEU A 368 -2.34 8.59 -9.23
CA LEU A 368 -2.72 8.88 -7.85
C LEU A 368 -3.51 10.19 -7.75
N PRO A 369 -4.52 10.26 -6.86
CA PRO A 369 -5.35 11.45 -6.68
C PRO A 369 -4.69 12.56 -5.87
N ILE A 370 -3.47 12.34 -5.38
CA ILE A 370 -2.71 13.30 -4.57
C ILE A 370 -1.42 13.69 -5.27
N GLY A 371 -1.06 14.97 -5.20
CA GLY A 371 0.14 15.47 -5.87
C GLY A 371 1.44 15.03 -5.21
N TYR A 372 2.48 14.82 -6.01
CA TYR A 372 3.83 14.51 -5.55
C TYR A 372 4.46 15.67 -4.77
N SER A 373 5.04 15.38 -3.62
CA SER A 373 5.85 16.32 -2.83
C SER A 373 6.72 15.54 -1.85
N GLY A 374 7.67 16.21 -1.22
CA GLY A 374 8.49 15.63 -0.17
C GLY A 374 9.71 14.86 -0.64
N VAL A 375 10.21 13.95 0.20
CA VAL A 375 11.42 13.15 -0.04
C VAL A 375 11.17 11.72 0.43
N PHE A 376 11.54 10.74 -0.41
CA PHE A 376 11.26 9.32 -0.16
C PHE A 376 12.52 8.44 -0.08
N TRP A 377 13.69 9.00 -0.36
CA TRP A 377 14.99 8.33 -0.24
C TRP A 377 16.12 9.36 -0.15
N GLY A 378 17.26 8.88 0.31
CA GLY A 378 18.45 9.70 0.39
C GLY A 378 19.71 8.88 0.59
N SER A 379 20.84 9.48 0.30
CA SER A 379 22.18 8.94 0.52
C SER A 379 22.96 9.84 1.44
N LEU A 380 23.75 9.27 2.36
CA LEU A 380 24.68 10.00 3.20
C LEU A 380 25.67 10.77 2.30
N LYS A 381 25.76 12.08 2.49
CA LYS A 381 26.84 12.86 1.89
C LYS A 381 28.07 12.72 2.78
N VAL A 382 29.10 12.04 2.31
CA VAL A 382 30.40 12.06 2.92
C VAL A 382 30.98 13.43 2.70
N GLY A 383 31.37 14.13 3.75
CA GLY A 383 31.88 15.49 3.65
C GLY A 383 33.02 15.58 2.64
N GLY A 384 32.90 16.55 1.69
CA GLY A 384 33.98 16.95 0.82
C GLY A 384 34.99 17.79 1.60
#